data_19c049494e2be850dc02bbdbb419ba67
#
_entry.id   19c049494e2be850dc02bbdbb419ba67
#
_cell.length_a   1.000
_cell.length_b   1.000
_cell.length_c   1.000
_cell.angle_alpha   90.00
_cell.angle_beta   90.00
_cell.angle_gamma   90.00
#
_symmetry.space_group_name_H-M   'P 1'
#
loop_
_entity.id
_entity.type
_entity.pdbx_description
1 polymer ?
#
loop_
_entity_poly.entity_id
_entity_poly.type
_entity_poly.pdbx_seq_one_letter_code
_entity_poly.pdbx_strand_id
1 'polypeptide(L)'
;MPPPRMLICLLLAAAVSLTAIAVRADTEDKESDRCALCHEQDTRDWAASAHAQAINPEFLAVRKQQGDKWECLVCHTSQYDRKTGQFSHEGVSCESCHGPARDDHPDKEKMALPVTSEVCQPCHSITYGEWRVSAHGQKNIRCFDCHKMHEMKQRKDDPDQMCGTCHAEQLKDFTHATHHAQGLHCITCHMPELSPGGLKIEGIGGRGHTFTVGAETCIRCHRDRVHQNNESATLEQEVTQLKAANPEALQKKIGSLEGQTAKLHADLQANQRVFVPLVALAFLLGGFCGYALPNFRSRKPRDDSGTPPDVKKP
;
A
#
# COMPACT_ATOMS: atom_id res chain seq x y z
N MET A 1 -49.58 41.05 5.69
CA MET A 1 -48.20 41.41 6.02
C MET A 1 -47.74 40.56 7.18
N PRO A 2 -46.66 39.77 7.07
CA PRO A 2 -46.16 38.95 8.17
C PRO A 2 -45.65 39.87 9.29
N PRO A 3 -45.73 39.46 10.56
CA PRO A 3 -45.31 40.30 11.68
C PRO A 3 -43.78 40.52 11.67
N PRO A 4 -43.29 41.70 12.11
CA PRO A 4 -41.88 42.09 11.98
C PRO A 4 -40.91 41.12 12.67
N ARG A 5 -41.34 40.32 13.64
CA ARG A 5 -40.56 39.30 14.32
C ARG A 5 -40.21 38.12 13.39
N MET A 6 -41.07 37.77 12.44
CA MET A 6 -40.80 36.67 11.49
C MET A 6 -39.76 37.05 10.41
N LEU A 7 -39.73 38.33 10.03
CA LEU A 7 -38.76 38.86 9.08
C LEU A 7 -37.34 38.92 9.70
N ILE A 8 -37.24 39.25 10.98
CA ILE A 8 -35.96 39.29 11.71
C ILE A 8 -35.37 37.85 11.85
N CYS A 9 -36.22 36.85 12.16
CA CYS A 9 -35.75 35.46 12.23
C CYS A 9 -35.29 34.90 10.87
N LEU A 10 -35.96 35.29 9.77
CA LEU A 10 -35.54 34.88 8.42
C LEU A 10 -34.25 35.55 7.99
N LEU A 11 -34.02 36.83 8.37
CA LEU A 11 -32.76 37.53 8.08
C LEU A 11 -31.60 36.98 8.91
N LEU A 12 -31.85 36.62 10.18
CA LEU A 12 -30.83 35.97 11.01
C LEU A 12 -30.48 34.56 10.52
N ALA A 13 -31.45 33.75 10.07
CA ALA A 13 -31.24 32.46 9.49
C ALA A 13 -30.48 32.53 8.16
N ALA A 14 -30.73 33.53 7.32
CA ALA A 14 -30.00 33.78 6.08
C ALA A 14 -28.56 34.24 6.37
N ALA A 15 -28.33 35.08 7.38
CA ALA A 15 -27.01 35.54 7.79
C ALA A 15 -26.14 34.37 8.32
N VAL A 16 -26.72 33.45 9.12
CA VAL A 16 -26.02 32.27 9.63
C VAL A 16 -25.69 31.28 8.48
N SER A 17 -26.59 31.17 7.49
CA SER A 17 -26.31 30.32 6.32
C SER A 17 -25.23 30.88 5.40
N LEU A 18 -25.13 32.22 5.27
CA LEU A 18 -24.08 32.88 4.51
C LEU A 18 -22.71 32.79 5.21
N THR A 19 -22.67 32.84 6.54
CA THR A 19 -21.42 32.70 7.29
C THR A 19 -20.90 31.24 7.24
N ALA A 20 -21.80 30.24 7.21
CA ALA A 20 -21.43 28.84 7.06
C ALA A 20 -20.86 28.52 5.67
N ILE A 21 -21.23 29.26 4.62
CA ILE A 21 -20.67 29.13 3.27
C ILE A 21 -19.31 29.85 3.17
N ALA A 22 -19.15 30.99 3.85
CA ALA A 22 -17.88 31.75 3.85
C ALA A 22 -16.73 31.04 4.60
N VAL A 23 -17.03 30.21 5.61
CA VAL A 23 -16.01 29.45 6.36
C VAL A 23 -15.43 28.28 5.54
N ARG A 24 -16.05 27.87 4.45
CA ARG A 24 -15.57 26.80 3.56
C ARG A 24 -14.62 27.28 2.45
N ALA A 25 -14.51 28.58 2.23
CA ALA A 25 -13.70 29.15 1.15
C ALA A 25 -12.27 29.55 1.56
N ASP A 26 -11.91 29.50 2.86
CA ASP A 26 -10.63 29.99 3.38
C ASP A 26 -9.65 28.87 3.81
N THR A 27 -9.85 27.62 3.39
CA THR A 27 -8.83 26.57 3.53
C THR A 27 -8.00 26.43 2.26
N GLU A 28 -7.80 27.53 1.50
CA GLU A 28 -6.78 27.56 0.47
C GLU A 28 -5.41 27.39 1.11
N ASP A 29 -4.85 26.28 0.87
CA ASP A 29 -3.46 25.82 0.79
C ASP A 29 -2.36 26.63 1.50
N LYS A 30 -2.60 26.97 2.78
CA LYS A 30 -1.63 27.70 3.60
C LYS A 30 -0.34 26.93 3.86
N GLU A 31 -0.33 25.60 3.64
CA GLU A 31 0.85 24.76 3.84
C GLU A 31 1.81 24.86 2.65
N SER A 32 1.33 24.65 1.43
CA SER A 32 2.17 24.74 0.24
C SER A 32 2.69 26.14 0.01
N ASP A 33 1.87 27.18 0.29
CA ASP A 33 2.28 28.58 0.19
C ASP A 33 3.46 28.89 1.13
N ARG A 34 3.43 28.34 2.34
CA ARG A 34 4.52 28.51 3.31
C ARG A 34 5.80 27.81 2.86
N CYS A 35 5.70 26.60 2.32
CA CYS A 35 6.84 25.87 1.78
C CYS A 35 7.41 26.54 0.53
N ALA A 36 6.54 27.11 -0.32
CA ALA A 36 6.90 27.78 -1.57
C ALA A 36 7.83 28.99 -1.38
N LEU A 37 7.81 29.62 -0.21
CA LEU A 37 8.68 30.77 0.08
C LEU A 37 10.17 30.40 -0.04
N CYS A 38 10.55 29.18 0.22
CA CYS A 38 11.94 28.70 0.15
C CYS A 38 12.12 27.54 -0.84
N HIS A 39 11.09 26.70 -1.03
CA HIS A 39 11.10 25.53 -1.90
C HIS A 39 10.26 25.76 -3.16
N GLU A 40 10.49 26.87 -3.85
CA GLU A 40 9.68 27.33 -4.98
C GLU A 40 9.62 26.29 -6.12
N GLN A 41 10.76 25.68 -6.47
CA GLN A 41 10.79 24.70 -7.56
C GLN A 41 10.07 23.42 -7.16
N ASP A 42 10.34 22.87 -5.98
CA ASP A 42 9.72 21.64 -5.49
C ASP A 42 8.20 21.80 -5.37
N THR A 43 7.75 22.98 -4.92
CA THR A 43 6.33 23.31 -4.82
C THR A 43 5.67 23.42 -6.20
N ARG A 44 6.33 24.02 -7.20
CA ARG A 44 5.81 24.06 -8.58
C ARG A 44 5.69 22.67 -9.19
N ASP A 45 6.71 21.85 -9.01
CA ASP A 45 6.74 20.48 -9.53
C ASP A 45 5.64 19.63 -8.89
N TRP A 46 5.47 19.75 -7.57
CA TRP A 46 4.41 19.09 -6.82
C TRP A 46 3.01 19.57 -7.26
N ALA A 47 2.78 20.88 -7.38
CA ALA A 47 1.47 21.44 -7.75
C ALA A 47 0.98 20.94 -9.13
N ALA A 48 1.91 20.62 -10.04
CA ALA A 48 1.60 20.02 -11.34
C ALA A 48 1.41 18.50 -11.29
N SER A 49 1.64 17.86 -10.13
CA SER A 49 1.61 16.41 -9.99
C SER A 49 0.20 15.86 -9.73
N ALA A 50 0.03 14.56 -9.97
CA ALA A 50 -1.19 13.84 -9.63
C ALA A 50 -1.47 13.82 -8.12
N HIS A 51 -0.45 13.97 -7.28
CA HIS A 51 -0.61 14.03 -5.82
C HIS A 51 -1.28 15.31 -5.38
N ALA A 52 -0.81 16.47 -5.84
CA ALA A 52 -1.48 17.74 -5.54
C ALA A 52 -2.91 17.78 -6.08
N GLN A 53 -3.16 17.11 -7.21
CA GLN A 53 -4.44 17.06 -7.89
C GLN A 53 -5.25 15.78 -7.57
N ALA A 54 -4.98 15.13 -6.45
CA ALA A 54 -5.64 13.87 -6.09
C ALA A 54 -7.15 14.02 -5.84
N ILE A 55 -7.61 15.23 -5.50
CA ILE A 55 -9.03 15.62 -5.54
C ILE A 55 -9.27 16.49 -6.77
N ASN A 56 -9.78 15.90 -7.83
CA ASN A 56 -10.15 16.56 -9.05
C ASN A 56 -11.61 16.21 -9.44
N PRO A 57 -12.21 16.88 -10.45
CA PRO A 57 -13.59 16.62 -10.85
C PRO A 57 -13.87 15.15 -11.24
N GLU A 58 -12.90 14.46 -11.84
CA GLU A 58 -13.02 13.04 -12.21
C GLU A 58 -13.11 12.17 -10.95
N PHE A 59 -12.20 12.38 -10.00
CA PHE A 59 -12.23 11.68 -8.71
C PHE A 59 -13.56 11.89 -7.97
N LEU A 60 -14.03 13.14 -7.90
CA LEU A 60 -15.29 13.47 -7.23
C LEU A 60 -16.48 12.78 -7.90
N ALA A 61 -16.50 12.71 -9.23
CA ALA A 61 -17.54 12.01 -9.97
C ALA A 61 -17.53 10.50 -9.69
N VAL A 62 -16.35 9.86 -9.70
CA VAL A 62 -16.21 8.43 -9.39
C VAL A 62 -16.59 8.15 -7.93
N ARG A 63 -16.11 8.96 -6.99
CA ARG A 63 -16.44 8.83 -5.58
C ARG A 63 -17.96 8.92 -5.34
N LYS A 64 -18.62 9.89 -5.98
CA LYS A 64 -20.07 10.04 -5.91
C LYS A 64 -20.82 8.82 -6.45
N GLN A 65 -20.38 8.26 -7.58
CA GLN A 65 -20.95 7.02 -8.14
C GLN A 65 -20.80 5.83 -7.20
N GLN A 66 -19.76 5.81 -6.38
CA GLN A 66 -19.51 4.76 -5.39
C GLN A 66 -20.16 5.01 -4.02
N GLY A 67 -21.02 6.02 -3.89
CA GLY A 67 -21.75 6.34 -2.67
C GLY A 67 -20.95 7.18 -1.67
N ASP A 68 -20.11 8.09 -2.16
CA ASP A 68 -19.34 9.05 -1.37
C ASP A 68 -18.48 8.42 -0.26
N LYS A 69 -17.89 7.27 -0.55
CA LYS A 69 -17.07 6.51 0.40
C LYS A 69 -15.94 7.36 0.99
N TRP A 70 -15.86 7.36 2.32
CA TRP A 70 -14.81 8.08 3.04
C TRP A 70 -13.43 7.42 2.90
N GLU A 71 -13.39 6.12 2.62
CA GLU A 71 -12.16 5.34 2.43
C GLU A 71 -11.27 5.92 1.33
N CYS A 72 -11.89 6.50 0.29
CA CYS A 72 -11.16 7.16 -0.78
C CYS A 72 -10.33 8.34 -0.26
N LEU A 73 -10.87 9.07 0.72
CA LEU A 73 -10.22 10.28 1.26
C LEU A 73 -8.95 9.97 2.03
N VAL A 74 -8.79 8.77 2.56
CA VAL A 74 -7.57 8.34 3.27
C VAL A 74 -6.31 8.48 2.40
N CYS A 75 -6.45 8.28 1.08
CA CYS A 75 -5.34 8.38 0.12
C CYS A 75 -5.40 9.66 -0.71
N HIS A 76 -6.58 10.28 -0.84
CA HIS A 76 -6.77 11.45 -1.69
C HIS A 76 -6.77 12.77 -0.92
N THR A 77 -6.57 12.73 0.41
CA THR A 77 -6.37 13.90 1.28
C THR A 77 -5.20 13.66 2.23
N SER A 78 -4.71 14.72 2.84
CA SER A 78 -3.64 14.63 3.84
C SER A 78 -4.22 14.65 5.24
N GLN A 79 -3.63 13.81 6.13
CA GLN A 79 -3.99 13.73 7.55
C GLN A 79 -5.48 13.45 7.80
N TYR A 80 -6.08 12.56 7.02
CA TYR A 80 -7.49 12.20 7.20
C TYR A 80 -7.74 11.54 8.55
N ASP A 81 -8.58 12.16 9.37
CA ASP A 81 -9.03 11.59 10.65
C ASP A 81 -10.31 10.77 10.45
N ARG A 82 -10.19 9.45 10.58
CA ARG A 82 -11.32 8.52 10.42
C ARG A 82 -12.44 8.71 11.45
N LYS A 83 -12.17 9.34 12.59
CA LYS A 83 -13.17 9.55 13.65
C LYS A 83 -14.02 10.78 13.39
N THR A 84 -13.41 11.85 12.90
CA THR A 84 -14.07 13.14 12.68
C THR A 84 -14.46 13.36 11.22
N GLY A 85 -13.85 12.63 10.27
CA GLY A 85 -13.99 12.84 8.84
C GLY A 85 -13.28 14.10 8.34
N GLN A 86 -12.46 14.74 9.18
CA GLN A 86 -11.71 15.95 8.83
C GLN A 86 -10.35 15.57 8.20
N PHE A 87 -9.80 16.47 7.43
CA PHE A 87 -8.46 16.37 6.83
C PHE A 87 -7.82 17.76 6.80
N SER A 88 -6.50 17.82 6.77
CA SER A 88 -5.77 19.09 6.78
C SER A 88 -5.68 19.73 5.39
N HIS A 89 -5.65 18.91 4.34
CA HIS A 89 -5.39 19.36 2.97
C HIS A 89 -6.06 18.47 1.92
N GLU A 90 -6.61 19.06 0.86
CA GLU A 90 -7.07 18.34 -0.32
C GLU A 90 -5.85 17.89 -1.15
N GLY A 91 -5.83 16.63 -1.55
CA GLY A 91 -4.65 16.02 -2.19
C GLY A 91 -3.61 15.55 -1.19
N VAL A 92 -2.48 15.09 -1.72
CA VAL A 92 -1.34 14.60 -0.95
C VAL A 92 -0.35 15.75 -0.78
N SER A 93 -0.31 16.35 0.40
CA SER A 93 0.52 17.52 0.71
C SER A 93 1.99 17.16 0.98
N CYS A 94 2.81 18.20 1.14
CA CYS A 94 4.23 18.08 1.50
C CYS A 94 4.41 17.26 2.78
N GLU A 95 3.58 17.52 3.80
CA GLU A 95 3.65 16.85 5.10
C GLU A 95 3.30 15.37 5.05
N SER A 96 2.58 14.92 4.02
CA SER A 96 2.29 13.48 3.85
C SER A 96 3.55 12.64 3.65
N CYS A 97 4.61 13.24 3.10
CA CYS A 97 5.89 12.60 2.87
C CYS A 97 6.97 13.08 3.83
N HIS A 98 6.98 14.36 4.16
CA HIS A 98 8.02 14.99 4.96
C HIS A 98 7.69 15.08 6.46
N GLY A 99 6.49 14.68 6.86
CA GLY A 99 5.97 14.85 8.20
C GLY A 99 5.54 16.29 8.49
N PRO A 100 4.98 16.56 9.67
CA PRO A 100 4.45 17.88 10.02
C PRO A 100 5.56 18.92 10.01
N ALA A 101 5.23 20.13 9.52
CA ALA A 101 6.14 21.25 9.51
C ALA A 101 6.56 21.60 10.94
N ARG A 102 7.85 21.83 11.13
CA ARG A 102 8.44 22.18 12.42
C ARG A 102 8.57 23.69 12.56
N ASP A 103 8.31 24.22 13.74
CA ASP A 103 8.42 25.65 14.03
C ASP A 103 9.86 26.18 13.93
N ASP A 104 10.85 25.28 14.13
CA ASP A 104 12.26 25.60 14.09
C ASP A 104 12.94 25.30 12.73
N HIS A 105 12.16 24.91 11.72
CA HIS A 105 12.63 24.77 10.34
C HIS A 105 12.68 26.15 9.65
N PRO A 106 13.77 26.52 8.95
CA PRO A 106 14.99 25.73 8.65
C PRO A 106 16.14 25.92 9.66
N ASP A 107 15.97 26.73 10.69
CA ASP A 107 17.07 27.28 11.48
C ASP A 107 17.80 26.24 12.32
N LYS A 108 17.10 25.27 12.89
CA LYS A 108 17.69 24.24 13.75
C LYS A 108 17.64 22.85 13.16
N GLU A 109 16.52 22.47 12.57
CA GLU A 109 16.33 21.13 12.01
C GLU A 109 15.77 21.17 10.60
N LYS A 110 16.26 20.28 9.77
CA LYS A 110 15.70 20.04 8.44
C LYS A 110 14.46 19.14 8.56
N MET A 111 13.52 19.29 7.64
CA MET A 111 12.42 18.35 7.49
C MET A 111 12.94 16.95 7.21
N ALA A 112 12.22 15.94 7.65
CA ALA A 112 12.56 14.55 7.34
C ALA A 112 12.59 14.32 5.84
N LEU A 113 13.66 13.66 5.38
CA LEU A 113 13.75 13.19 3.99
C LEU A 113 13.30 11.73 3.98
N PRO A 114 12.22 11.38 3.25
CA PRO A 114 11.87 9.99 3.06
C PRO A 114 12.98 9.31 2.25
N VAL A 115 13.72 8.42 2.90
CA VAL A 115 14.85 7.70 2.30
C VAL A 115 14.51 6.27 1.92
N THR A 116 13.28 5.84 2.20
CA THR A 116 12.80 4.48 1.96
C THR A 116 11.47 4.48 1.22
N SER A 117 11.15 3.36 0.58
CA SER A 117 9.90 3.20 -0.20
C SER A 117 8.65 3.07 0.66
N GLU A 118 8.80 2.88 1.98
CA GLU A 118 7.69 2.72 2.93
C GLU A 118 6.77 3.93 2.98
N VAL A 119 7.28 5.12 2.66
CA VAL A 119 6.48 6.35 2.59
C VAL A 119 5.33 6.25 1.57
N CYS A 120 5.49 5.43 0.52
CA CYS A 120 4.48 5.23 -0.51
C CYS A 120 3.40 4.21 -0.11
N GLN A 121 3.73 3.29 0.82
CA GLN A 121 2.92 2.13 1.18
C GLN A 121 1.50 2.46 1.65
N PRO A 122 1.25 3.49 2.47
CA PRO A 122 -0.09 3.75 3.01
C PRO A 122 -1.17 3.93 1.95
N CYS A 123 -0.81 4.51 0.80
CA CYS A 123 -1.72 4.76 -0.30
C CYS A 123 -1.52 3.78 -1.48
N HIS A 124 -0.28 3.40 -1.78
CA HIS A 124 0.09 2.49 -2.87
C HIS A 124 0.39 1.07 -2.36
N SER A 125 -0.49 0.53 -1.51
CA SER A 125 -0.26 -0.71 -0.76
C SER A 125 -0.03 -1.94 -1.66
N ILE A 126 -0.79 -2.08 -2.75
CA ILE A 126 -0.66 -3.19 -3.70
C ILE A 126 0.63 -3.03 -4.51
N THR A 127 0.86 -1.86 -5.09
CA THR A 127 2.08 -1.55 -5.84
C THR A 127 3.34 -1.72 -5.00
N TYR A 128 3.30 -1.28 -3.73
CA TYR A 128 4.38 -1.49 -2.78
C TYR A 128 4.59 -2.98 -2.48
N GLY A 129 3.52 -3.74 -2.31
CA GLY A 129 3.58 -5.19 -2.09
C GLY A 129 4.24 -5.93 -3.25
N GLU A 130 3.86 -5.61 -4.50
CA GLU A 130 4.46 -6.15 -5.71
C GLU A 130 5.95 -5.80 -5.80
N TRP A 131 6.29 -4.52 -5.62
CA TRP A 131 7.68 -4.07 -5.63
C TRP A 131 8.51 -4.77 -4.57
N ARG A 132 8.01 -4.87 -3.35
CA ARG A 132 8.74 -5.46 -2.22
C ARG A 132 9.18 -6.90 -2.46
N VAL A 133 8.37 -7.69 -3.15
CA VAL A 133 8.70 -9.10 -3.49
C VAL A 133 9.50 -9.23 -4.77
N SER A 134 9.63 -8.16 -5.56
CA SER A 134 10.41 -8.13 -6.79
C SER A 134 11.93 -8.16 -6.53
N ALA A 135 12.70 -8.47 -7.58
CA ALA A 135 14.15 -8.38 -7.51
C ALA A 135 14.64 -6.96 -7.18
N HIS A 136 13.94 -5.93 -7.64
CA HIS A 136 14.27 -4.53 -7.34
C HIS A 136 14.08 -4.22 -5.85
N GLY A 137 12.96 -4.62 -5.25
CA GLY A 137 12.71 -4.43 -3.83
C GLY A 137 13.71 -5.20 -2.96
N GLN A 138 14.04 -6.45 -3.33
CA GLN A 138 15.03 -7.27 -2.63
C GLN A 138 16.45 -6.68 -2.69
N LYS A 139 16.76 -5.91 -3.74
CA LYS A 139 18.03 -5.19 -3.90
C LYS A 139 17.97 -3.74 -3.42
N ASN A 140 16.88 -3.36 -2.76
CA ASN A 140 16.65 -2.01 -2.24
C ASN A 140 16.76 -0.90 -3.32
N ILE A 141 16.33 -1.21 -4.56
CA ILE A 141 16.09 -0.19 -5.59
C ILE A 141 14.75 0.45 -5.25
N ARG A 142 14.76 1.71 -4.86
CA ARG A 142 13.63 2.41 -4.24
C ARG A 142 12.67 2.99 -5.28
N CYS A 143 11.47 3.35 -4.87
CA CYS A 143 10.49 4.00 -5.74
C CYS A 143 11.09 5.24 -6.45
N PHE A 144 11.82 6.05 -5.70
CA PHE A 144 12.41 7.30 -6.22
C PHE A 144 13.74 7.10 -6.98
N ASP A 145 14.25 5.90 -7.10
CA ASP A 145 15.33 5.63 -8.04
C ASP A 145 14.80 5.62 -9.49
N CYS A 146 13.49 5.37 -9.66
CA CYS A 146 12.78 5.42 -10.93
C CYS A 146 11.83 6.62 -11.08
N HIS A 147 11.24 7.11 -9.99
CA HIS A 147 10.28 8.21 -9.99
C HIS A 147 10.88 9.50 -9.44
N LYS A 148 10.53 10.63 -10.03
CA LYS A 148 10.80 11.95 -9.47
C LYS A 148 9.77 12.24 -8.39
N MET A 149 10.21 12.61 -7.19
CA MET A 149 9.33 12.67 -6.03
C MET A 149 8.28 13.78 -6.08
N HIS A 150 8.64 14.96 -6.56
CA HIS A 150 7.71 16.08 -6.59
C HIS A 150 6.84 16.05 -7.85
N GLU A 151 7.42 15.81 -9.03
CA GLU A 151 6.66 15.68 -10.28
C GLU A 151 5.83 14.38 -10.37
N MET A 152 6.16 13.34 -9.59
CA MET A 152 5.57 11.98 -9.66
C MET A 152 5.65 11.34 -11.05
N LYS A 153 6.56 11.83 -11.88
CA LYS A 153 6.87 11.30 -13.21
C LYS A 153 8.07 10.36 -13.14
N GLN A 154 8.27 9.63 -14.21
CA GLN A 154 9.51 8.88 -14.38
C GLN A 154 10.71 9.82 -14.48
N ARG A 155 11.89 9.37 -14.03
CA ARG A 155 13.12 10.17 -14.12
C ARG A 155 13.59 10.42 -15.54
N LYS A 156 13.14 9.61 -16.50
CA LYS A 156 13.36 9.79 -17.94
C LYS A 156 12.05 9.62 -18.68
N ASP A 157 11.85 10.39 -19.73
CA ASP A 157 10.63 10.34 -20.54
C ASP A 157 10.53 9.03 -21.33
N ASP A 158 11.68 8.53 -21.81
CA ASP A 158 11.76 7.22 -22.47
C ASP A 158 11.92 6.11 -21.41
N PRO A 159 10.95 5.20 -21.29
CA PRO A 159 11.00 4.10 -20.32
C PRO A 159 12.16 3.14 -20.56
N ASP A 160 12.59 2.93 -21.81
CA ASP A 160 13.69 2.03 -22.11
C ASP A 160 15.02 2.63 -21.66
N GLN A 161 15.22 3.94 -21.86
CA GLN A 161 16.37 4.66 -21.32
C GLN A 161 16.36 4.71 -19.78
N MET A 162 15.18 4.67 -19.18
CA MET A 162 15.06 4.57 -17.72
C MET A 162 15.62 3.25 -17.24
N CYS A 163 15.18 2.14 -17.80
CA CYS A 163 15.65 0.79 -17.47
C CYS A 163 17.14 0.62 -17.81
N GLY A 164 17.57 1.14 -18.97
CA GLY A 164 18.93 1.08 -19.47
C GLY A 164 19.96 1.81 -18.60
N THR A 165 19.54 2.67 -17.67
CA THR A 165 20.44 3.30 -16.70
C THR A 165 21.21 2.27 -15.88
N CYS A 166 20.58 1.12 -15.58
CA CYS A 166 21.18 0.01 -14.84
C CYS A 166 21.29 -1.26 -15.70
N HIS A 167 20.38 -1.45 -16.66
CA HIS A 167 20.29 -2.61 -17.55
C HIS A 167 20.82 -2.30 -18.96
N ALA A 168 22.02 -1.74 -19.04
CA ALA A 168 22.58 -1.24 -20.32
C ALA A 168 22.79 -2.35 -21.36
N GLU A 169 23.22 -3.55 -20.96
CA GLU A 169 23.42 -4.68 -21.88
C GLU A 169 22.09 -5.17 -22.42
N GLN A 170 21.08 -5.33 -21.53
CA GLN A 170 19.74 -5.74 -21.92
C GLN A 170 19.07 -4.71 -22.85
N LEU A 171 19.27 -3.42 -22.59
CA LEU A 171 18.79 -2.37 -23.49
C LEU A 171 19.45 -2.48 -24.87
N LYS A 172 20.77 -2.65 -24.92
CA LYS A 172 21.49 -2.84 -26.18
C LYS A 172 20.94 -4.00 -26.99
N ASP A 173 20.75 -5.15 -26.35
CA ASP A 173 20.24 -6.34 -27.02
C ASP A 173 18.78 -6.14 -27.47
N PHE A 174 17.97 -5.49 -26.63
CA PHE A 174 16.56 -5.23 -26.91
C PHE A 174 16.38 -4.29 -28.10
N THR A 175 17.24 -3.27 -28.29
CA THR A 175 17.15 -2.36 -29.42
C THR A 175 17.32 -3.05 -30.79
N HIS A 176 17.90 -4.25 -30.82
CA HIS A 176 18.01 -5.09 -32.02
C HIS A 176 16.88 -6.13 -32.13
N ALA A 177 16.00 -6.24 -31.14
CA ALA A 177 14.92 -7.21 -31.12
C ALA A 177 13.74 -6.76 -32.01
N THR A 178 13.05 -7.75 -32.60
CA THR A 178 11.83 -7.53 -33.38
C THR A 178 10.75 -6.77 -32.59
N HIS A 179 10.64 -7.03 -31.30
CA HIS A 179 9.67 -6.36 -30.43
C HIS A 179 9.93 -4.86 -30.35
N HIS A 180 11.18 -4.44 -30.19
CA HIS A 180 11.54 -3.02 -30.20
C HIS A 180 11.23 -2.37 -31.56
N ALA A 181 11.53 -3.05 -32.67
CA ALA A 181 11.21 -2.58 -34.03
C ALA A 181 9.69 -2.39 -34.26
N GLN A 182 8.84 -3.05 -33.48
CA GLN A 182 7.39 -2.91 -33.48
C GLN A 182 6.88 -1.89 -32.43
N GLY A 183 7.75 -1.09 -31.84
CA GLY A 183 7.39 -0.05 -30.89
C GLY A 183 7.03 -0.56 -29.49
N LEU A 184 7.43 -1.78 -29.14
CA LEU A 184 7.28 -2.28 -27.77
C LEU A 184 8.44 -1.79 -26.91
N HIS A 185 8.17 -1.59 -25.64
CA HIS A 185 9.12 -1.11 -24.62
C HIS A 185 9.34 -2.17 -23.55
N CYS A 186 10.41 -2.06 -22.79
CA CYS A 186 10.69 -2.94 -21.65
C CYS A 186 9.48 -3.04 -20.71
N ILE A 187 8.83 -1.91 -20.44
CA ILE A 187 7.65 -1.83 -19.57
C ILE A 187 6.43 -2.58 -20.14
N THR A 188 6.36 -2.79 -21.46
CA THR A 188 5.23 -3.52 -22.07
C THR A 188 5.14 -4.95 -21.54
N CYS A 189 6.30 -5.57 -21.28
CA CYS A 189 6.40 -6.93 -20.77
C CYS A 189 6.64 -6.96 -19.26
N HIS A 190 7.57 -6.14 -18.77
CA HIS A 190 8.02 -6.19 -17.37
C HIS A 190 7.12 -5.40 -16.40
N MET A 191 6.35 -4.45 -16.91
CA MET A 191 5.40 -3.65 -16.13
C MET A 191 4.06 -3.56 -16.89
N PRO A 192 3.37 -4.69 -17.08
CA PRO A 192 2.14 -4.73 -17.87
C PRO A 192 1.08 -3.79 -17.26
N GLU A 193 0.25 -3.22 -18.11
CA GLU A 193 -0.90 -2.44 -17.66
C GLU A 193 -1.89 -3.35 -16.93
N LEU A 194 -2.24 -2.96 -15.69
CA LEU A 194 -3.08 -3.77 -14.82
C LEU A 194 -4.58 -3.47 -14.98
N SER A 195 -4.90 -2.34 -15.57
CA SER A 195 -6.28 -1.89 -15.73
C SER A 195 -6.57 -1.50 -17.17
N PRO A 196 -6.56 -2.46 -18.11
CA PRO A 196 -6.97 -2.17 -19.48
C PRO A 196 -8.41 -1.71 -19.48
N GLY A 197 -8.66 -0.51 -20.05
CA GLY A 197 -9.98 0.12 -20.02
C GLY A 197 -10.21 1.14 -18.90
N GLY A 198 -9.18 1.48 -18.13
CA GLY A 198 -9.20 2.61 -17.20
C GLY A 198 -9.82 2.35 -15.83
N LEU A 199 -10.11 1.09 -15.48
CA LEU A 199 -10.56 0.75 -14.13
C LEU A 199 -9.41 0.97 -13.15
N LYS A 200 -9.54 1.94 -12.26
CA LYS A 200 -8.57 2.21 -11.19
C LYS A 200 -8.89 1.33 -9.98
N ILE A 201 -7.88 0.61 -9.50
CA ILE A 201 -7.99 -0.24 -8.31
C ILE A 201 -7.28 0.46 -7.16
N GLU A 202 -7.94 0.52 -6.00
CA GLU A 202 -7.38 1.11 -4.79
C GLU A 202 -6.04 0.45 -4.41
N GLY A 203 -5.08 1.29 -4.06
CA GLY A 203 -3.74 0.84 -3.64
C GLY A 203 -2.83 0.32 -4.76
N ILE A 204 -3.28 0.37 -6.03
CA ILE A 204 -2.51 -0.08 -7.17
C ILE A 204 -2.23 1.07 -8.15
N GLY A 205 -1.05 1.04 -8.76
CA GLY A 205 -0.72 1.90 -9.88
C GLY A 205 -1.29 1.38 -11.19
N GLY A 206 -1.17 2.15 -12.26
CA GLY A 206 -1.63 1.73 -13.59
C GLY A 206 -0.85 0.55 -14.18
N ARG A 207 0.32 0.21 -13.62
CA ARG A 207 1.20 -0.85 -14.11
C ARG A 207 1.73 -1.72 -12.97
N GLY A 208 1.96 -3.01 -13.27
CA GLY A 208 2.56 -3.97 -12.34
C GLY A 208 3.99 -3.62 -11.96
N HIS A 209 4.38 -3.89 -10.73
CA HIS A 209 5.70 -3.62 -10.17
C HIS A 209 6.40 -4.89 -9.67
N THR A 210 5.97 -6.07 -10.12
CA THR A 210 6.71 -7.33 -9.89
C THR A 210 7.93 -7.45 -10.78
N PHE A 211 7.94 -6.75 -11.92
CA PHE A 211 8.94 -6.80 -13.00
C PHE A 211 9.13 -8.20 -13.60
N THR A 212 8.27 -9.14 -13.24
CA THR A 212 8.30 -10.52 -13.73
C THR A 212 7.42 -10.65 -14.97
N VAL A 213 7.95 -11.28 -16.01
CA VAL A 213 7.21 -11.57 -17.23
C VAL A 213 6.61 -12.96 -17.12
N GLY A 214 5.29 -13.02 -17.03
CA GLY A 214 4.54 -14.28 -17.08
C GLY A 214 4.09 -14.63 -18.51
N ALA A 215 3.66 -15.85 -18.72
CA ALA A 215 3.15 -16.31 -20.01
C ALA A 215 1.94 -15.49 -20.50
N GLU A 216 1.12 -15.00 -19.58
CA GLU A 216 -0.04 -14.14 -19.84
C GLU A 216 0.33 -12.86 -20.58
N THR A 217 1.52 -12.32 -20.34
CA THR A 217 2.01 -11.13 -21.04
C THR A 217 2.24 -11.43 -22.53
N CYS A 218 2.81 -12.58 -22.83
CA CYS A 218 3.05 -13.02 -24.20
C CYS A 218 1.74 -13.37 -24.93
N ILE A 219 0.81 -14.01 -24.25
CA ILE A 219 -0.49 -14.46 -24.79
C ILE A 219 -1.34 -13.27 -25.27
N ARG A 220 -1.19 -12.09 -24.69
CA ARG A 220 -1.92 -10.88 -25.14
C ARG A 220 -1.74 -10.59 -26.62
N CYS A 221 -0.56 -10.86 -27.16
CA CYS A 221 -0.23 -10.62 -28.57
C CYS A 221 -0.07 -11.93 -29.38
N HIS A 222 0.41 -13.00 -28.76
CA HIS A 222 0.76 -14.26 -29.40
C HIS A 222 -0.23 -15.38 -29.03
N ARG A 223 -1.53 -15.13 -29.04
CA ARG A 223 -2.57 -16.08 -28.63
C ARG A 223 -2.42 -17.48 -29.24
N ASP A 224 -2.04 -17.54 -30.52
CA ASP A 224 -2.00 -18.79 -31.28
C ASP A 224 -0.60 -19.42 -31.34
N ARG A 225 0.43 -18.77 -30.78
CA ARG A 225 1.84 -19.15 -30.96
C ARG A 225 2.63 -19.28 -29.69
N VAL A 226 2.15 -18.78 -28.56
CA VAL A 226 2.83 -18.92 -27.28
C VAL A 226 2.61 -20.35 -26.80
N HIS A 227 3.61 -21.12 -27.09
CA HIS A 227 3.83 -22.47 -26.55
C HIS A 227 2.56 -23.33 -26.55
N GLN A 228 2.42 -24.13 -27.57
CA GLN A 228 1.74 -25.41 -27.47
C GLN A 228 2.47 -26.27 -26.43
N ASN A 229 2.68 -25.76 -25.22
CA ASN A 229 2.99 -26.59 -24.10
C ASN A 229 1.72 -27.39 -23.82
N ASN A 230 1.88 -28.70 -23.65
CA ASN A 230 0.81 -29.63 -23.38
C ASN A 230 -0.18 -29.18 -22.28
N GLU A 231 0.22 -28.25 -21.46
CA GLU A 231 -0.56 -27.69 -20.36
C GLU A 231 -1.70 -26.77 -20.83
N SER A 232 -1.49 -25.88 -21.81
CA SER A 232 -2.57 -25.06 -22.37
C SER A 232 -3.52 -25.85 -23.22
N ALA A 233 -2.99 -26.83 -24.00
CA ALA A 233 -3.82 -27.77 -24.74
C ALA A 233 -4.63 -28.68 -23.80
N THR A 234 -4.05 -29.06 -22.66
CA THR A 234 -4.74 -29.83 -21.62
C THR A 234 -5.84 -29.02 -20.96
N LEU A 235 -5.58 -27.75 -20.64
CA LEU A 235 -6.57 -26.83 -20.06
C LEU A 235 -7.69 -26.48 -21.06
N GLU A 236 -7.38 -26.29 -22.33
CA GLU A 236 -8.41 -26.10 -23.37
C GLU A 236 -9.26 -27.36 -23.58
N GLN A 237 -8.65 -28.54 -23.52
CA GLN A 237 -9.37 -29.80 -23.52
C GLN A 237 -10.24 -29.95 -22.28
N GLU A 238 -9.72 -29.58 -21.09
CA GLU A 238 -10.48 -29.60 -19.83
C GLU A 238 -11.66 -28.61 -19.86
N VAL A 239 -11.44 -27.39 -20.35
CA VAL A 239 -12.50 -26.40 -20.55
C VAL A 239 -13.53 -26.85 -21.56
N THR A 240 -13.11 -27.49 -22.64
CA THR A 240 -14.00 -28.05 -23.67
C THR A 240 -14.80 -29.25 -23.14
N GLN A 241 -14.16 -30.11 -22.36
CA GLN A 241 -14.83 -31.22 -21.67
C GLN A 241 -15.81 -30.71 -20.60
N LEU A 242 -15.45 -29.66 -19.86
CA LEU A 242 -16.32 -29.01 -18.87
C LEU A 242 -17.53 -28.33 -19.55
N LYS A 243 -17.32 -27.70 -20.71
CA LYS A 243 -18.41 -27.09 -21.51
C LYS A 243 -19.33 -28.15 -22.15
N ALA A 244 -18.79 -29.32 -22.51
CA ALA A 244 -19.53 -30.44 -23.04
C ALA A 244 -20.15 -31.34 -21.94
N ALA A 245 -19.70 -31.18 -20.68
CA ALA A 245 -20.23 -31.95 -19.57
C ALA A 245 -21.68 -31.55 -19.27
N ASN A 246 -22.54 -32.55 -19.16
CA ASN A 246 -23.93 -32.39 -18.74
C ASN A 246 -23.97 -31.58 -17.42
N PRO A 247 -24.86 -30.57 -17.28
CA PRO A 247 -24.99 -29.77 -16.06
C PRO A 247 -25.10 -30.60 -14.78
N GLU A 248 -25.75 -31.80 -14.85
CA GLU A 248 -25.87 -32.70 -13.71
C GLU A 248 -24.49 -33.29 -13.25
N ALA A 249 -23.60 -33.62 -14.20
CA ALA A 249 -22.27 -34.14 -13.88
C ALA A 249 -21.38 -33.05 -13.24
N LEU A 250 -21.48 -31.79 -13.72
CA LEU A 250 -20.85 -30.63 -13.13
C LEU A 250 -21.33 -30.36 -11.70
N GLN A 251 -22.64 -30.42 -11.49
CA GLN A 251 -23.26 -30.21 -10.19
C GLN A 251 -22.87 -31.28 -9.18
N LYS A 252 -22.75 -32.55 -9.64
CA LYS A 252 -22.25 -33.65 -8.82
C LYS A 252 -20.77 -33.49 -8.46
N LYS A 253 -19.94 -32.97 -9.38
CA LYS A 253 -18.52 -32.67 -9.13
C LYS A 253 -18.35 -31.50 -8.16
N ILE A 254 -19.12 -30.44 -8.32
CA ILE A 254 -19.16 -29.29 -7.38
C ILE A 254 -19.54 -29.79 -5.99
N GLY A 255 -20.62 -30.54 -5.84
CA GLY A 255 -21.04 -31.09 -4.54
C GLY A 255 -19.99 -32.02 -3.90
N SER A 256 -19.23 -32.78 -4.71
CA SER A 256 -18.12 -33.59 -4.18
C SER A 256 -16.94 -32.76 -3.70
N LEU A 257 -16.60 -31.67 -4.41
CA LEU A 257 -15.53 -30.75 -4.03
C LEU A 257 -15.93 -29.91 -2.79
N GLU A 258 -17.17 -29.47 -2.71
CA GLU A 258 -17.71 -28.79 -1.51
C GLU A 258 -17.68 -29.72 -0.30
N GLY A 259 -18.00 -30.99 -0.46
CA GLY A 259 -17.87 -32.01 0.58
C GLY A 259 -16.42 -32.21 1.03
N GLN A 260 -15.46 -32.21 0.11
CA GLN A 260 -14.03 -32.32 0.45
C GLN A 260 -13.51 -31.07 1.17
N THR A 261 -13.89 -29.89 0.72
CA THR A 261 -13.50 -28.64 1.38
C THR A 261 -14.12 -28.53 2.77
N ALA A 262 -15.37 -28.91 2.94
CA ALA A 262 -16.02 -28.95 4.25
C ALA A 262 -15.32 -29.93 5.22
N LYS A 263 -14.91 -31.12 4.72
CA LYS A 263 -14.13 -32.09 5.50
C LYS A 263 -12.77 -31.55 5.88
N LEU A 264 -12.03 -30.93 4.96
CA LEU A 264 -10.74 -30.29 5.23
C LEU A 264 -10.87 -29.18 6.29
N HIS A 265 -11.91 -28.36 6.20
CA HIS A 265 -12.18 -27.32 7.20
C HIS A 265 -12.50 -27.93 8.58
N ALA A 266 -13.26 -29.02 8.63
CA ALA A 266 -13.55 -29.71 9.88
C ALA A 266 -12.29 -30.31 10.52
N ASP A 267 -11.43 -30.93 9.69
CA ASP A 267 -10.14 -31.50 10.13
C ASP A 267 -9.17 -30.42 10.61
N LEU A 268 -9.12 -29.27 9.92
CA LEU A 268 -8.35 -28.11 10.36
C LEU A 268 -8.84 -27.57 11.71
N GLN A 269 -10.15 -27.43 11.89
CA GLN A 269 -10.73 -26.98 13.16
C GLN A 269 -10.49 -27.99 14.28
N ALA A 270 -10.58 -29.29 13.99
CA ALA A 270 -10.28 -30.32 14.98
C ALA A 270 -8.81 -30.29 15.41
N ASN A 271 -7.88 -30.14 14.45
CA ASN A 271 -6.46 -29.98 14.73
C ASN A 271 -6.17 -28.72 15.55
N GLN A 272 -6.80 -27.58 15.22
CA GLN A 272 -6.64 -26.34 15.98
C GLN A 272 -7.12 -26.48 17.42
N ARG A 273 -8.24 -27.19 17.66
CA ARG A 273 -8.77 -27.44 19.03
C ARG A 273 -7.83 -28.25 19.89
N VAL A 274 -7.00 -29.10 19.28
CA VAL A 274 -6.00 -29.91 20.00
C VAL A 274 -4.67 -29.18 20.12
N PHE A 275 -4.23 -28.55 19.04
CA PHE A 275 -2.89 -27.94 18.95
C PHE A 275 -2.77 -26.66 19.78
N VAL A 276 -3.80 -25.82 19.77
CA VAL A 276 -3.78 -24.54 20.51
C VAL A 276 -3.64 -24.77 22.04
N PRO A 277 -4.43 -25.64 22.67
CA PRO A 277 -4.26 -25.90 24.13
C PRO A 277 -2.94 -26.60 24.43
N LEU A 278 -2.42 -27.46 23.55
CA LEU A 278 -1.12 -28.11 23.76
C LEU A 278 0.03 -27.10 23.72
N VAL A 279 0.00 -26.17 22.78
CA VAL A 279 0.98 -25.08 22.69
C VAL A 279 0.87 -24.16 23.92
N ALA A 280 -0.33 -23.79 24.33
CA ALA A 280 -0.55 -22.99 25.52
C ALA A 280 -0.03 -23.70 26.79
N LEU A 281 -0.28 -25.01 26.93
CA LEU A 281 0.22 -25.81 28.02
C LEU A 281 1.76 -25.88 28.01
N ALA A 282 2.38 -26.05 26.87
CA ALA A 282 3.85 -26.05 26.71
C ALA A 282 4.46 -24.71 27.15
N PHE A 283 3.83 -23.59 26.79
CA PHE A 283 4.26 -22.25 27.21
C PHE A 283 4.11 -22.06 28.72
N LEU A 284 3.01 -22.54 29.33
CA LEU A 284 2.80 -22.47 30.77
C LEU A 284 3.82 -23.34 31.55
N LEU A 285 4.09 -24.56 31.07
CA LEU A 285 5.08 -25.44 31.68
C LEU A 285 6.51 -24.89 31.49
N GLY A 286 6.84 -24.38 30.32
CA GLY A 286 8.14 -23.75 30.08
C GLY A 286 8.36 -22.49 30.90
N GLY A 287 7.34 -21.65 31.05
CA GLY A 287 7.37 -20.47 31.91
C GLY A 287 7.50 -20.84 33.37
N PHE A 288 6.79 -21.86 33.82
CA PHE A 288 6.88 -22.37 35.21
C PHE A 288 8.27 -22.96 35.51
N CYS A 289 8.83 -23.77 34.63
CA CYS A 289 10.18 -24.30 34.77
C CYS A 289 11.24 -23.19 34.76
N GLY A 290 11.08 -22.18 33.88
CA GLY A 290 11.98 -21.03 33.82
C GLY A 290 11.94 -20.17 35.10
N TYR A 291 10.79 -20.06 35.72
CA TYR A 291 10.64 -19.34 36.98
C TYR A 291 11.08 -20.17 38.22
N ALA A 292 10.82 -21.47 38.23
CA ALA A 292 11.10 -22.33 39.39
C ALA A 292 12.58 -22.71 39.52
N LEU A 293 13.26 -22.97 38.39
CA LEU A 293 14.65 -23.42 38.41
C LEU A 293 15.65 -22.40 39.00
N PRO A 294 15.59 -21.10 38.76
CA PRO A 294 16.46 -20.12 39.43
C PRO A 294 16.19 -20.03 40.94
N ASN A 295 14.92 -20.15 41.36
CA ASN A 295 14.55 -20.03 42.76
C ASN A 295 14.91 -21.26 43.59
N PHE A 296 15.03 -22.44 42.98
CA PHE A 296 15.49 -23.66 43.68
C PHE A 296 17.03 -23.68 43.84
N ARG A 297 17.79 -23.05 42.94
CA ARG A 297 19.26 -22.97 43.05
C ARG A 297 19.75 -21.92 44.05
N SER A 298 18.93 -20.99 44.49
CA SER A 298 19.33 -19.92 45.41
C SER A 298 19.19 -20.25 46.90
N ARG A 299 18.71 -21.47 47.28
CA ARG A 299 18.74 -21.94 48.68
C ARG A 299 20.09 -22.61 48.96
N LYS A 300 21.16 -21.80 49.15
CA LYS A 300 22.35 -22.26 49.87
C LYS A 300 21.99 -22.54 51.31
N PRO A 301 22.48 -23.65 51.90
CA PRO A 301 22.33 -23.86 53.34
C PRO A 301 23.10 -22.75 54.06
N ARG A 302 22.46 -22.16 55.07
CA ARG A 302 23.13 -21.30 56.04
C ARG A 302 24.09 -22.15 56.80
N ASP A 303 25.38 -21.88 56.73
CA ASP A 303 26.40 -22.44 57.56
C ASP A 303 26.46 -21.61 58.84
N ASP A 304 25.87 -22.21 59.93
CA ASP A 304 25.95 -21.68 61.30
C ASP A 304 27.22 -22.17 61.97
N SER A 305 28.39 -21.69 61.51
CA SER A 305 29.61 -21.80 62.29
C SER A 305 30.10 -20.40 62.69
N GLY A 306 29.61 -19.98 63.85
CA GLY A 306 30.09 -18.78 64.50
C GLY A 306 31.52 -18.96 65.06
N THR A 307 32.37 -18.04 64.69
CA THR A 307 33.60 -17.73 65.45
C THR A 307 33.79 -16.23 65.43
N PRO A 308 33.91 -15.55 66.53
CA PRO A 308 34.09 -14.10 66.55
C PRO A 308 35.55 -13.73 66.27
N PRO A 309 35.81 -12.63 65.62
CA PRO A 309 37.17 -12.17 65.36
C PRO A 309 37.78 -11.52 66.60
N ASP A 310 38.97 -11.96 66.91
CA ASP A 310 39.87 -11.44 67.95
C ASP A 310 40.25 -9.96 67.69
N VAL A 311 40.09 -9.20 68.76
CA VAL A 311 40.58 -7.83 68.89
C VAL A 311 42.06 -7.81 69.17
N LYS A 312 42.88 -7.17 68.33
CA LYS A 312 44.20 -6.62 68.72
C LYS A 312 44.30 -5.16 68.35
N LYS A 313 44.44 -4.35 69.41
CA LYS A 313 45.11 -3.06 69.47
C LYS A 313 46.60 -3.28 69.80
N PRO A 314 47.48 -2.33 69.70
CA PRO A 314 47.35 -0.90 69.48
C PRO A 314 47.73 -0.46 68.06
#